data_3a22aeb05adbbb13045ba2b56c6a3274
#
_entry.id   3a22aeb05adbbb13045ba2b56c6a3274
#
_cell.length_a   1.000
_cell.length_b   1.000
_cell.length_c   1.000
_cell.angle_alpha   90.00
_cell.angle_beta   90.00
_cell.angle_gamma   90.00
#
_symmetry.space_group_name_H-M   'P 1'
#
loop_
_entity.id
_entity.type
_entity.pdbx_description
1 polymer ?
#
loop_
_entity_poly.entity_id
_entity_poly.type
_entity_poly.pdbx_seq_one_letter_code
_entity_poly.pdbx_strand_id
1 'polypeptide(L)'
;MLLTEFDCEKNAVINPDIIHKPVENFPDTVVSIFSNRLFQKIVDFLGGTEIAQTHDVDGIWPVYEVTYQNHRFAMYKARLGAPACVGCFEDIIPMGAKRIILLGNCGVLDRSIEDCGIIIPTRAIRDEGTSYHYAPASDFIDVNRKYVDEFRSVLEKHGYPYVMGTTWTTDAFYRETHSKIARRKEMGAICVEMECAAMQAMCDFRGIEFFQFLYAADNLDHSSWDPRSLSGTSRLEDKEKIALLAFELACKIEEGKLC
;
A
#
# COMPACT_ATOMS: atom_id res chain seq x y z
N MET A 1 4.17 -24.44 14.54
CA MET A 1 3.30 -23.34 15.03
C MET A 1 2.32 -23.04 13.91
N LEU A 2 1.03 -22.79 14.16
CA LEU A 2 0.02 -22.63 13.10
C LEU A 2 0.41 -21.56 12.05
N LEU A 3 0.99 -20.43 12.46
CA LEU A 3 1.46 -19.40 11.53
C LEU A 3 2.60 -19.84 10.58
N THR A 4 3.19 -21.02 10.78
CA THR A 4 4.22 -21.56 9.86
C THR A 4 3.68 -22.64 8.93
N GLU A 5 2.38 -22.90 8.96
CA GLU A 5 1.69 -23.83 8.07
C GLU A 5 1.19 -23.07 6.85
N PHE A 6 2.03 -23.00 5.82
CA PHE A 6 1.65 -22.42 4.54
C PHE A 6 1.07 -23.50 3.62
N ASP A 7 -0.14 -23.26 3.10
CA ASP A 7 -0.77 -24.08 2.09
C ASP A 7 -0.68 -23.38 0.72
N CYS A 8 -0.05 -24.04 -0.24
CA CYS A 8 0.12 -23.51 -1.59
C CYS A 8 -1.10 -23.71 -2.52
N GLU A 9 -2.17 -24.39 -2.04
CA GLU A 9 -3.37 -24.57 -2.81
C GLU A 9 -4.09 -23.22 -3.03
N LYS A 10 -4.36 -22.89 -4.31
CA LYS A 10 -4.97 -21.61 -4.66
C LYS A 10 -6.48 -21.58 -4.51
N ASN A 11 -7.11 -22.76 -4.52
CA ASN A 11 -8.55 -22.88 -4.43
C ASN A 11 -8.97 -23.04 -2.97
N ALA A 12 -9.58 -22.00 -2.41
CA ALA A 12 -10.22 -22.08 -1.10
C ALA A 12 -11.69 -22.54 -1.23
N VAL A 13 -12.35 -22.83 -0.11
CA VAL A 13 -13.79 -23.12 -0.09
C VAL A 13 -14.60 -21.92 -0.60
N ILE A 14 -14.14 -20.70 -0.27
CA ILE A 14 -14.70 -19.45 -0.80
C ILE A 14 -13.56 -18.72 -1.52
N ASN A 15 -13.68 -18.57 -2.83
CA ASN A 15 -12.78 -17.76 -3.63
C ASN A 15 -13.43 -16.40 -3.95
N PRO A 16 -12.64 -15.33 -4.13
CA PRO A 16 -13.17 -13.99 -4.40
C PRO A 16 -14.05 -13.92 -5.68
N ASP A 17 -13.76 -14.71 -6.71
CA ASP A 17 -14.50 -14.79 -7.97
C ASP A 17 -15.89 -15.46 -7.83
N ILE A 18 -16.17 -16.14 -6.73
CA ILE A 18 -17.52 -16.63 -6.39
C ILE A 18 -18.40 -15.44 -6.01
N ILE A 19 -17.85 -14.49 -5.25
CA ILE A 19 -18.58 -13.35 -4.67
C ILE A 19 -18.63 -12.20 -5.67
N HIS A 20 -17.49 -11.85 -6.27
CA HIS A 20 -17.35 -10.73 -7.18
C HIS A 20 -17.16 -11.19 -8.62
N LYS A 21 -17.76 -10.47 -9.56
CA LYS A 21 -17.72 -10.80 -10.99
C LYS A 21 -16.91 -9.74 -11.74
N PRO A 22 -16.36 -10.11 -12.92
CA PRO A 22 -15.70 -9.13 -13.78
C PRO A 22 -16.58 -7.93 -14.07
N VAL A 23 -16.03 -6.74 -13.97
CA VAL A 23 -16.66 -5.48 -14.35
C VAL A 23 -16.15 -5.13 -15.76
N GLU A 24 -17.08 -4.84 -16.65
CA GLU A 24 -16.72 -4.51 -18.04
C GLU A 24 -15.81 -3.29 -18.11
N ASN A 25 -14.72 -3.43 -18.86
CA ASN A 25 -13.69 -2.37 -19.03
C ASN A 25 -13.07 -1.86 -17.71
N PHE A 26 -12.99 -2.70 -16.68
CA PHE A 26 -12.32 -2.33 -15.43
C PHE A 26 -10.86 -1.93 -15.69
N PRO A 27 -10.38 -0.79 -15.15
CA PRO A 27 -8.99 -0.36 -15.35
C PRO A 27 -7.99 -1.37 -14.75
N ASP A 28 -6.96 -1.73 -15.52
CA ASP A 28 -5.93 -2.70 -15.10
C ASP A 28 -5.18 -2.24 -13.83
N THR A 29 -5.00 -0.93 -13.66
CA THR A 29 -4.25 -0.34 -12.55
C THR A 29 -5.19 0.30 -11.53
N VAL A 30 -5.07 -0.13 -10.28
CA VAL A 30 -5.76 0.43 -9.12
C VAL A 30 -4.80 1.27 -8.32
N VAL A 31 -5.09 2.56 -8.15
CA VAL A 31 -4.39 3.46 -7.22
C VAL A 31 -5.17 3.51 -5.92
N SER A 32 -4.50 3.28 -4.81
CA SER A 32 -5.16 3.17 -3.50
C SER A 32 -4.47 4.01 -2.44
N ILE A 33 -5.27 4.52 -1.50
CA ILE A 33 -4.86 5.43 -0.43
C ILE A 33 -5.62 5.07 0.84
N PHE A 34 -4.95 5.08 2.00
CA PHE A 34 -5.59 4.76 3.30
C PHE A 34 -6.42 5.91 3.86
N SER A 35 -5.92 7.14 3.79
CA SER A 35 -6.61 8.30 4.35
C SER A 35 -7.94 8.57 3.63
N ASN A 36 -9.06 8.45 4.34
CA ASN A 36 -10.39 8.70 3.78
C ASN A 36 -10.51 10.12 3.20
N ARG A 37 -9.96 11.10 3.92
CA ARG A 37 -10.01 12.50 3.49
C ARG A 37 -9.18 12.74 2.23
N LEU A 38 -7.96 12.20 2.18
CA LEU A 38 -7.08 12.34 1.02
C LEU A 38 -7.67 11.58 -0.18
N PHE A 39 -8.15 10.35 0.03
CA PHE A 39 -8.81 9.56 -0.99
C PHE A 39 -9.96 10.33 -1.66
N GLN A 40 -10.90 10.85 -0.86
CA GLN A 40 -12.05 11.58 -1.39
C GLN A 40 -11.62 12.85 -2.14
N LYS A 41 -10.65 13.59 -1.62
CA LYS A 41 -10.13 14.77 -2.32
C LYS A 41 -9.54 14.45 -3.69
N ILE A 42 -8.81 13.34 -3.81
CA ILE A 42 -8.24 12.92 -5.09
C ILE A 42 -9.35 12.44 -6.05
N VAL A 43 -10.33 11.67 -5.56
CA VAL A 43 -11.50 11.26 -6.35
C VAL A 43 -12.23 12.48 -6.90
N ASP A 44 -12.53 13.47 -6.04
CA ASP A 44 -13.23 14.70 -6.44
C ASP A 44 -12.41 15.53 -7.44
N PHE A 45 -11.09 15.66 -7.17
CA PHE A 45 -10.18 16.41 -8.03
C PHE A 45 -10.06 15.81 -9.44
N LEU A 46 -10.05 14.48 -9.55
CA LEU A 46 -9.93 13.76 -10.82
C LEU A 46 -11.29 13.44 -11.48
N GLY A 47 -12.41 13.91 -10.89
CA GLY A 47 -13.74 13.69 -11.42
C GLY A 47 -14.17 12.22 -11.42
N GLY A 48 -13.89 11.52 -10.30
CA GLY A 48 -14.15 10.09 -10.18
C GLY A 48 -15.61 9.69 -10.35
N THR A 49 -15.85 8.66 -11.13
CA THR A 49 -17.17 8.04 -11.34
C THR A 49 -17.19 6.65 -10.73
N GLU A 50 -18.18 6.34 -9.92
CA GLU A 50 -18.34 4.99 -9.34
C GLU A 50 -18.64 3.98 -10.45
N ILE A 51 -17.83 2.89 -10.50
CA ILE A 51 -17.96 1.82 -11.49
C ILE A 51 -18.30 0.45 -10.87
N ALA A 52 -18.05 0.30 -9.57
CA ALA A 52 -18.34 -0.91 -8.81
C ALA A 52 -18.36 -0.59 -7.31
N GLN A 53 -18.74 -1.56 -6.51
CA GLN A 53 -18.66 -1.49 -5.04
C GLN A 53 -18.40 -2.88 -4.45
N THR A 54 -17.75 -2.90 -3.30
CA THR A 54 -17.67 -4.07 -2.42
C THR A 54 -18.45 -3.80 -1.14
N HIS A 55 -18.80 -4.84 -0.40
CA HIS A 55 -19.46 -4.68 0.89
C HIS A 55 -19.00 -5.75 1.87
N ASP A 56 -18.93 -5.33 3.11
CA ASP A 56 -18.73 -6.19 4.24
C ASP A 56 -19.52 -5.70 5.45
N VAL A 57 -19.19 -6.23 6.64
CA VAL A 57 -19.86 -5.85 7.89
C VAL A 57 -19.67 -4.38 8.30
N ASP A 58 -18.64 -3.72 7.80
CA ASP A 58 -18.33 -2.32 8.12
C ASP A 58 -19.00 -1.32 7.17
N GLY A 59 -19.50 -1.79 6.02
CA GLY A 59 -20.23 -0.93 5.09
C GLY A 59 -20.03 -1.22 3.61
N ILE A 60 -20.29 -0.21 2.80
CA ILE A 60 -20.15 -0.21 1.34
C ILE A 60 -18.90 0.55 0.96
N TRP A 61 -18.12 0.00 0.04
CA TRP A 61 -16.84 0.55 -0.39
C TRP A 61 -16.85 0.73 -1.91
N PRO A 62 -17.05 1.95 -2.39
CA PRO A 62 -17.09 2.22 -3.81
C PRO A 62 -15.71 2.09 -4.47
N VAL A 63 -15.73 1.62 -5.71
CA VAL A 63 -14.61 1.66 -6.64
C VAL A 63 -14.90 2.76 -7.66
N TYR A 64 -14.00 3.72 -7.78
CA TYR A 64 -14.14 4.82 -8.73
C TYR A 64 -13.23 4.60 -9.94
N GLU A 65 -13.70 5.00 -11.10
CA GLU A 65 -12.84 5.25 -12.25
C GLU A 65 -12.48 6.73 -12.27
N VAL A 66 -11.20 7.02 -12.50
CA VAL A 66 -10.67 8.36 -12.67
C VAL A 66 -9.83 8.45 -13.93
N THR A 67 -9.68 9.66 -14.46
CA THR A 67 -8.78 9.91 -15.60
C THR A 67 -7.66 10.85 -15.16
N TYR A 68 -6.42 10.45 -15.44
CA TYR A 68 -5.23 11.26 -15.23
C TYR A 68 -4.33 11.20 -16.47
N GLN A 69 -3.95 12.35 -17.05
CA GLN A 69 -3.13 12.45 -18.26
C GLN A 69 -3.62 11.54 -19.43
N ASN A 70 -4.93 11.51 -19.66
CA ASN A 70 -5.61 10.68 -20.67
C ASN A 70 -5.56 9.16 -20.42
N HIS A 71 -5.09 8.68 -19.28
CA HIS A 71 -5.15 7.29 -18.87
C HIS A 71 -6.27 7.07 -17.84
N ARG A 72 -6.92 5.92 -17.91
CA ARG A 72 -7.98 5.51 -16.98
C ARG A 72 -7.38 4.64 -15.87
N PHE A 73 -7.74 4.95 -14.63
CA PHE A 73 -7.33 4.20 -13.44
C PHE A 73 -8.54 3.90 -12.56
N ALA A 74 -8.51 2.79 -11.84
CA ALA A 74 -9.43 2.58 -10.74
C ALA A 74 -8.85 3.20 -9.45
N MET A 75 -9.71 3.77 -8.65
CA MET A 75 -9.40 4.15 -7.27
C MET A 75 -10.24 3.35 -6.30
N TYR A 76 -9.59 2.71 -5.34
CA TYR A 76 -10.23 1.96 -4.29
C TYR A 76 -9.56 2.28 -2.95
N LYS A 77 -10.37 2.54 -1.93
CA LYS A 77 -9.84 2.95 -0.62
C LYS A 77 -9.27 1.74 0.13
N ALA A 78 -7.97 1.80 0.48
CA ALA A 78 -7.36 0.79 1.33
C ALA A 78 -7.91 0.83 2.77
N ARG A 79 -7.93 -0.33 3.43
CA ARG A 79 -8.32 -0.47 4.82
C ARG A 79 -7.12 -0.67 5.71
N LEU A 80 -7.19 -0.14 6.92
CA LEU A 80 -6.11 -0.23 7.90
C LEU A 80 -5.98 -1.67 8.43
N GLY A 81 -4.74 -2.13 8.51
CA GLY A 81 -4.34 -3.43 9.03
C GLY A 81 -4.33 -4.54 7.98
N ALA A 82 -3.33 -5.42 8.07
CA ALA A 82 -3.05 -6.44 7.10
C ALA A 82 -4.26 -7.28 6.67
N PRO A 83 -5.07 -7.89 7.58
CA PRO A 83 -6.20 -8.72 7.17
C PRO A 83 -7.29 -7.93 6.44
N ALA A 84 -7.60 -6.71 6.90
CA ALA A 84 -8.63 -5.88 6.29
C ALA A 84 -8.19 -5.35 4.92
N CYS A 85 -6.91 -4.95 4.80
CA CYS A 85 -6.34 -4.48 3.54
C CYS A 85 -6.30 -5.61 2.51
N VAL A 86 -5.76 -6.77 2.85
CA VAL A 86 -5.69 -7.93 1.96
C VAL A 86 -7.10 -8.35 1.52
N GLY A 87 -8.05 -8.49 2.45
CA GLY A 87 -9.42 -8.87 2.12
C GLY A 87 -10.06 -7.95 1.10
N CYS A 88 -9.96 -6.63 1.30
CA CYS A 88 -10.56 -5.69 0.37
C CYS A 88 -9.93 -5.71 -1.04
N PHE A 89 -8.63 -6.01 -1.14
CA PHE A 89 -8.00 -6.15 -2.45
C PHE A 89 -8.27 -7.50 -3.12
N GLU A 90 -8.45 -8.57 -2.36
CA GLU A 90 -8.96 -9.84 -2.89
C GLU A 90 -10.32 -9.65 -3.60
N ASP A 91 -11.19 -8.79 -3.08
CA ASP A 91 -12.51 -8.52 -3.66
C ASP A 91 -12.45 -7.84 -5.03
N ILE A 92 -11.46 -6.97 -5.29
CA ILE A 92 -11.39 -6.24 -6.56
C ILE A 92 -10.56 -6.93 -7.64
N ILE A 93 -9.76 -7.94 -7.30
CA ILE A 93 -9.00 -8.72 -8.28
C ILE A 93 -9.91 -9.38 -9.31
N PRO A 94 -10.98 -10.12 -8.95
CA PRO A 94 -11.89 -10.71 -9.92
C PRO A 94 -12.69 -9.68 -10.72
N MET A 95 -12.82 -8.45 -10.24
CA MET A 95 -13.46 -7.37 -11.01
C MET A 95 -12.63 -6.94 -12.21
N GLY A 96 -11.30 -7.18 -12.20
CA GLY A 96 -10.40 -6.89 -13.32
C GLY A 96 -9.07 -6.25 -12.95
N ALA A 97 -8.80 -6.01 -11.65
CA ALA A 97 -7.54 -5.44 -11.21
C ALA A 97 -6.35 -6.37 -11.53
N LYS A 98 -5.32 -5.83 -12.19
CA LYS A 98 -4.06 -6.54 -12.53
C LYS A 98 -2.85 -5.96 -11.84
N ARG A 99 -2.95 -4.70 -11.38
CA ARG A 99 -1.89 -3.96 -10.72
C ARG A 99 -2.45 -3.09 -9.62
N ILE A 100 -1.77 -3.06 -8.49
CA ILE A 100 -2.10 -2.22 -7.34
C ILE A 100 -0.91 -1.31 -7.04
N ILE A 101 -1.16 0.00 -7.02
CA ILE A 101 -0.22 1.01 -6.53
C ILE A 101 -0.81 1.57 -5.24
N LEU A 102 -0.14 1.32 -4.12
CA LEU A 102 -0.62 1.63 -2.77
C LEU A 102 0.20 2.75 -2.13
N LEU A 103 -0.45 3.86 -1.79
CA LEU A 103 0.13 4.93 -1.00
C LEU A 103 -0.26 4.78 0.46
N GLY A 104 0.73 4.56 1.31
CA GLY A 104 0.56 4.52 2.77
C GLY A 104 1.28 5.65 3.48
N ASN A 105 1.08 5.72 4.78
CA ASN A 105 1.90 6.47 5.70
C ASN A 105 2.58 5.52 6.68
N CYS A 106 3.66 5.97 7.29
CA CYS A 106 4.41 5.16 8.26
C CYS A 106 4.97 6.02 9.38
N GLY A 107 5.23 5.38 10.51
CA GLY A 107 6.07 5.92 11.57
C GLY A 107 7.55 5.68 11.24
N VAL A 108 8.40 6.71 11.32
CA VAL A 108 9.83 6.54 11.05
C VAL A 108 10.57 6.03 12.28
N LEU A 109 11.52 5.13 12.02
CA LEU A 109 12.47 4.59 12.98
C LEU A 109 13.88 5.18 12.79
N ASP A 110 14.02 6.08 11.84
CA ASP A 110 15.20 6.90 11.60
C ASP A 110 14.78 8.38 11.60
N ARG A 111 15.20 9.13 12.62
CA ARG A 111 14.84 10.54 12.81
C ARG A 111 15.33 11.47 11.73
N SER A 112 16.29 11.04 10.90
CA SER A 112 16.79 11.82 9.77
C SER A 112 15.80 11.91 8.62
N ILE A 113 14.80 11.00 8.57
CA ILE A 113 13.73 11.04 7.58
C ILE A 113 12.76 12.15 7.98
N GLU A 114 12.62 13.15 7.13
CA GLU A 114 11.77 14.31 7.38
C GLU A 114 10.28 13.98 7.29
N ASP A 115 9.46 14.82 7.91
CA ASP A 115 8.01 14.73 7.82
C ASP A 115 7.51 14.88 6.37
N CYS A 116 6.64 13.99 5.93
CA CYS A 116 6.24 13.80 4.52
C CYS A 116 7.37 13.34 3.58
N GLY A 117 8.54 12.93 4.10
CA GLY A 117 9.60 12.31 3.31
C GLY A 117 9.14 11.00 2.68
N ILE A 118 9.51 10.77 1.41
CA ILE A 118 9.09 9.58 0.67
C ILE A 118 10.00 8.40 0.99
N ILE A 119 9.38 7.26 1.26
CA ILE A 119 10.06 5.99 1.55
C ILE A 119 9.60 4.94 0.52
N ILE A 120 10.56 4.28 -0.11
CA ILE A 120 10.31 3.14 -1.00
C ILE A 120 10.77 1.89 -0.26
N PRO A 121 9.85 1.06 0.26
CA PRO A 121 10.21 -0.22 0.86
C PRO A 121 10.84 -1.15 -0.19
N THR A 122 11.95 -1.79 0.15
CA THR A 122 12.59 -2.82 -0.67
C THR A 122 12.42 -4.21 -0.06
N ARG A 123 12.18 -4.26 1.25
CA ARG A 123 11.93 -5.46 2.03
C ARG A 123 11.02 -5.13 3.20
N ALA A 124 10.20 -6.08 3.63
CA ALA A 124 9.35 -5.93 4.81
C ALA A 124 9.65 -7.01 5.85
N ILE A 125 9.70 -6.61 7.14
CA ILE A 125 9.71 -7.53 8.28
C ILE A 125 8.26 -7.96 8.51
N ARG A 126 8.03 -9.25 8.58
CA ARG A 126 6.71 -9.89 8.74
C ARG A 126 6.36 -10.08 10.21
N ASP A 127 5.94 -9.01 10.90
CA ASP A 127 5.50 -9.06 12.30
C ASP A 127 3.97 -8.93 12.41
N GLU A 128 3.28 -9.59 11.48
CA GLU A 128 1.84 -9.68 11.33
C GLU A 128 1.44 -11.12 10.98
N GLY A 129 0.15 -11.46 11.00
CA GLY A 129 -0.31 -12.82 10.79
C GLY A 129 -0.70 -13.14 9.35
N THR A 130 -1.14 -12.16 8.57
CA THR A 130 -1.83 -12.36 7.29
C THR A 130 -0.92 -12.90 6.19
N SER A 131 0.30 -12.38 6.08
CA SER A 131 1.25 -12.80 5.04
C SER A 131 1.62 -14.28 5.10
N TYR A 132 1.52 -14.91 6.27
CA TYR A 132 1.80 -16.33 6.45
C TYR A 132 0.75 -17.26 5.84
N HIS A 133 -0.44 -16.74 5.50
CA HIS A 133 -1.45 -17.46 4.73
C HIS A 133 -1.19 -17.42 3.21
N TYR A 134 -0.32 -16.52 2.74
CA TYR A 134 -0.05 -16.30 1.32
C TYR A 134 1.39 -16.63 0.89
N ALA A 135 2.30 -16.79 1.84
CA ALA A 135 3.70 -17.09 1.55
C ALA A 135 4.33 -18.00 2.65
N PRO A 136 5.32 -18.84 2.30
CA PRO A 136 6.03 -19.65 3.27
C PRO A 136 6.60 -18.82 4.43
N ALA A 137 6.75 -19.46 5.61
CA ALA A 137 7.26 -18.81 6.81
C ALA A 137 8.66 -18.24 6.60
N SER A 138 8.83 -16.96 6.90
CA SER A 138 10.10 -16.25 6.88
C SER A 138 9.94 -14.97 7.69
N ASP A 139 11.00 -14.45 8.29
CA ASP A 139 10.97 -13.15 8.99
C ASP A 139 10.86 -11.97 8.04
N PHE A 140 11.16 -12.16 6.74
CA PHE A 140 11.19 -11.12 5.73
C PHE A 140 10.49 -11.54 4.45
N ILE A 141 10.05 -10.53 3.70
CA ILE A 141 9.62 -10.66 2.31
C ILE A 141 10.20 -9.49 1.50
N ASP A 142 10.73 -9.79 0.31
CA ASP A 142 11.16 -8.75 -0.62
C ASP A 142 9.92 -8.10 -1.26
N VAL A 143 9.88 -6.78 -1.28
CA VAL A 143 8.75 -6.00 -1.80
C VAL A 143 9.19 -5.11 -2.96
N ASN A 144 8.23 -4.58 -3.71
CA ASN A 144 8.49 -3.65 -4.81
C ASN A 144 9.52 -4.18 -5.83
N ARG A 145 9.44 -5.45 -6.20
CA ARG A 145 10.38 -6.07 -7.17
C ARG A 145 10.26 -5.51 -8.59
N LYS A 146 9.19 -4.76 -8.86
CA LYS A 146 8.96 -4.03 -10.12
C LYS A 146 8.78 -2.55 -9.81
N TYR A 147 8.99 -1.71 -10.82
CA TYR A 147 8.64 -0.29 -10.84
C TYR A 147 9.44 0.64 -9.91
N VAL A 148 10.48 0.14 -9.26
CA VAL A 148 11.33 1.00 -8.40
C VAL A 148 12.04 2.05 -9.24
N ASP A 149 12.63 1.67 -10.36
CA ASP A 149 13.37 2.60 -11.23
C ASP A 149 12.44 3.60 -11.93
N GLU A 150 11.25 3.14 -12.34
CA GLU A 150 10.20 4.00 -12.87
C GLU A 150 9.78 5.05 -11.85
N PHE A 151 9.56 4.64 -10.60
CA PHE A 151 9.15 5.55 -9.55
C PHE A 151 10.27 6.52 -9.15
N ARG A 152 11.51 6.05 -9.05
CA ARG A 152 12.68 6.91 -8.85
C ARG A 152 12.77 8.00 -9.92
N SER A 153 12.59 7.64 -11.18
CA SER A 153 12.57 8.60 -12.28
C SER A 153 11.42 9.61 -12.17
N VAL A 154 10.24 9.20 -11.66
CA VAL A 154 9.13 10.12 -11.36
C VAL A 154 9.54 11.08 -10.25
N LEU A 155 10.12 10.59 -9.15
CA LEU A 155 10.55 11.43 -8.03
C LEU A 155 11.62 12.43 -8.43
N GLU A 156 12.62 12.01 -9.21
CA GLU A 156 13.69 12.87 -9.75
C GLU A 156 13.12 13.97 -10.65
N LYS A 157 12.20 13.62 -11.57
CA LYS A 157 11.50 14.57 -12.45
C LYS A 157 10.80 15.68 -11.66
N HIS A 158 10.21 15.34 -10.52
CA HIS A 158 9.43 16.26 -9.69
C HIS A 158 10.24 16.86 -8.51
N GLY A 159 11.53 16.49 -8.37
CA GLY A 159 12.41 17.02 -7.33
C GLY A 159 12.08 16.53 -5.92
N TYR A 160 11.48 15.35 -5.77
CA TYR A 160 11.17 14.76 -4.47
C TYR A 160 12.34 13.92 -3.96
N PRO A 161 12.92 14.27 -2.79
CA PRO A 161 13.89 13.40 -2.12
C PRO A 161 13.18 12.14 -1.61
N TYR A 162 13.89 11.02 -1.60
CA TYR A 162 13.38 9.74 -1.11
C TYR A 162 14.47 8.94 -0.42
N VAL A 163 14.05 8.00 0.41
CA VAL A 163 14.91 6.96 0.98
C VAL A 163 14.38 5.58 0.63
N MET A 164 15.27 4.59 0.58
CA MET A 164 14.91 3.20 0.33
C MET A 164 15.39 2.34 1.50
N GLY A 165 14.58 1.35 1.90
CA GLY A 165 14.99 0.47 3.00
C GLY A 165 13.94 -0.56 3.40
N THR A 166 14.20 -1.20 4.53
CA THR A 166 13.29 -2.20 5.09
C THR A 166 12.19 -1.51 5.88
N THR A 167 10.93 -1.86 5.63
CA THR A 167 9.80 -1.51 6.51
C THR A 167 9.56 -2.62 7.54
N TRP A 168 8.92 -2.30 8.63
CA TRP A 168 8.40 -3.24 9.60
C TRP A 168 6.88 -3.24 9.53
N THR A 169 6.28 -4.34 9.06
CA THR A 169 4.83 -4.52 9.04
C THR A 169 4.38 -5.15 10.36
N THR A 170 3.48 -4.49 11.08
CA THR A 170 2.96 -4.94 12.38
C THR A 170 1.44 -4.92 12.46
N ASP A 171 0.83 -5.88 13.13
CA ASP A 171 -0.62 -5.89 13.43
C ASP A 171 -1.00 -5.03 14.65
N ALA A 172 -0.02 -4.51 15.41
CA ALA A 172 -0.30 -3.96 16.72
C ALA A 172 0.53 -2.71 17.05
N PHE A 173 0.14 -1.57 16.49
CA PHE A 173 0.86 -0.30 16.67
C PHE A 173 0.97 0.13 18.14
N TYR A 174 -0.02 -0.13 19.00
CA TYR A 174 0.11 0.11 20.44
C TYR A 174 1.09 -0.84 21.17
N ARG A 175 1.71 -1.76 20.43
CA ARG A 175 2.74 -2.67 20.96
C ARG A 175 4.14 -2.40 20.38
N GLU A 176 4.35 -1.26 19.75
CA GLU A 176 5.63 -0.74 19.29
C GLU A 176 6.45 -0.20 20.48
N THR A 177 6.88 -1.09 21.35
CA THR A 177 7.66 -0.74 22.54
C THR A 177 9.09 -0.35 22.16
N HIS A 178 9.77 0.48 22.98
CA HIS A 178 11.16 0.88 22.73
C HIS A 178 12.08 -0.31 22.47
N SER A 179 11.94 -1.40 23.24
CA SER A 179 12.74 -2.62 23.05
C SER A 179 12.42 -3.34 21.73
N LYS A 180 11.16 -3.31 21.28
CA LYS A 180 10.75 -3.88 19.99
C LYS A 180 11.27 -3.03 18.83
N ILE A 181 11.15 -1.72 18.92
CA ILE A 181 11.72 -0.76 17.97
C ILE A 181 13.23 -0.98 17.84
N ALA A 182 13.97 -1.07 18.94
CA ALA A 182 15.41 -1.29 18.90
C ALA A 182 15.76 -2.57 18.12
N ARG A 183 15.08 -3.69 18.41
CA ARG A 183 15.29 -4.94 17.66
C ARG A 183 14.94 -4.83 16.18
N ARG A 184 13.88 -4.11 15.82
CA ARG A 184 13.53 -3.92 14.39
C ARG A 184 14.54 -3.03 13.67
N LYS A 185 15.08 -2.02 14.34
CA LYS A 185 16.21 -1.22 13.81
C LYS A 185 17.46 -2.09 13.61
N GLU A 186 17.79 -2.99 14.51
CA GLU A 186 18.88 -3.96 14.34
C GLU A 186 18.65 -4.90 13.13
N MET A 187 17.40 -5.20 12.79
CA MET A 187 17.02 -5.95 11.58
C MET A 187 17.01 -5.08 10.31
N GLY A 188 17.32 -3.78 10.43
CA GLY A 188 17.43 -2.83 9.32
C GLY A 188 16.15 -2.04 9.01
N ALA A 189 15.13 -2.09 9.86
CA ALA A 189 13.91 -1.31 9.65
C ALA A 189 14.17 0.19 9.80
N ILE A 190 13.72 0.97 8.82
CA ILE A 190 13.76 2.44 8.81
C ILE A 190 12.38 3.07 9.10
N CYS A 191 11.32 2.30 8.95
CA CYS A 191 9.95 2.72 9.23
C CYS A 191 9.08 1.53 9.65
N VAL A 192 7.88 1.82 10.15
CA VAL A 192 6.85 0.85 10.54
C VAL A 192 5.51 1.24 9.93
N GLU A 193 4.78 0.25 9.47
CA GLU A 193 3.43 0.32 8.91
C GLU A 193 2.69 -1.01 9.17
N MET A 194 1.51 -1.21 8.60
CA MET A 194 0.66 -2.34 8.99
C MET A 194 0.23 -3.27 7.84
N GLU A 195 0.72 -3.08 6.59
CA GLU A 195 0.15 -3.80 5.43
C GLU A 195 1.15 -4.35 4.42
N CYS A 196 2.33 -3.75 4.28
CA CYS A 196 3.24 -3.97 3.16
C CYS A 196 3.62 -5.44 2.94
N ALA A 197 3.98 -6.16 4.01
CA ALA A 197 4.35 -7.57 3.91
C ALA A 197 3.17 -8.43 3.44
N ALA A 198 2.00 -8.21 3.99
CA ALA A 198 0.80 -8.98 3.69
C ALA A 198 0.30 -8.71 2.26
N MET A 199 0.29 -7.45 1.83
CA MET A 199 -0.10 -7.06 0.48
C MET A 199 0.84 -7.64 -0.57
N GLN A 200 2.16 -7.60 -0.35
CA GLN A 200 3.11 -8.23 -1.26
C GLN A 200 2.88 -9.75 -1.34
N ALA A 201 2.73 -10.41 -0.18
CA ALA A 201 2.52 -11.85 -0.14
C ALA A 201 1.23 -12.26 -0.89
N MET A 202 0.13 -11.55 -0.67
CA MET A 202 -1.13 -11.79 -1.35
C MET A 202 -1.01 -11.55 -2.86
N CYS A 203 -0.43 -10.44 -3.28
CA CYS A 203 -0.28 -10.13 -4.70
C CYS A 203 0.59 -11.16 -5.43
N ASP A 204 1.69 -11.63 -4.81
CA ASP A 204 2.50 -12.72 -5.35
C ASP A 204 1.70 -14.03 -5.48
N PHE A 205 0.94 -14.37 -4.46
CA PHE A 205 0.10 -15.58 -4.46
C PHE A 205 -0.96 -15.54 -5.55
N ARG A 206 -1.58 -14.38 -5.77
CA ARG A 206 -2.61 -14.18 -6.81
C ARG A 206 -2.04 -13.85 -8.20
N GLY A 207 -0.75 -13.55 -8.31
CA GLY A 207 -0.11 -13.16 -9.57
C GLY A 207 -0.46 -11.73 -10.01
N ILE A 208 -0.71 -10.83 -9.06
CA ILE A 208 -1.01 -9.41 -9.27
C ILE A 208 0.28 -8.59 -9.11
N GLU A 209 0.47 -7.59 -9.95
CA GLU A 209 1.58 -6.67 -9.80
C GLU A 209 1.31 -5.68 -8.66
N PHE A 210 2.31 -5.49 -7.81
CA PHE A 210 2.18 -4.64 -6.63
C PHE A 210 3.35 -3.66 -6.51
N PHE A 211 3.02 -2.43 -6.14
CA PHE A 211 3.97 -1.42 -5.75
C PHE A 211 3.41 -0.60 -4.60
N GLN A 212 4.18 -0.43 -3.54
CA GLN A 212 3.83 0.44 -2.42
C GLN A 212 4.93 1.44 -2.14
N PHE A 213 4.56 2.68 -1.91
CA PHE A 213 5.43 3.67 -1.32
C PHE A 213 4.74 4.36 -0.14
N LEU A 214 5.54 4.95 0.71
CA LEU A 214 5.09 5.50 1.98
C LEU A 214 5.53 6.95 2.08
N TYR A 215 4.83 7.73 2.88
CA TYR A 215 5.33 8.99 3.38
C TYR A 215 5.47 8.94 4.91
N ALA A 216 6.51 9.56 5.43
CA ALA A 216 6.75 9.68 6.86
C ALA A 216 5.66 10.56 7.49
N ALA A 217 4.96 10.06 8.52
CA ALA A 217 3.84 10.77 9.15
C ALA A 217 4.06 11.07 10.63
N ASP A 218 4.77 10.21 11.33
CA ASP A 218 5.16 10.38 12.72
C ASP A 218 6.56 9.81 12.99
N ASN A 219 7.11 10.05 14.17
CA ASN A 219 8.47 9.64 14.49
C ASN A 219 8.51 8.90 15.83
N LEU A 220 8.98 7.65 15.75
CA LEU A 220 9.16 6.76 16.89
C LEU A 220 10.63 6.66 17.34
N ASP A 221 11.56 7.33 16.63
CA ASP A 221 13.00 7.37 16.99
C ASP A 221 13.32 8.49 17.99
N HIS A 222 12.46 8.64 18.97
CA HIS A 222 12.56 9.61 20.04
C HIS A 222 12.29 8.98 21.42
N SER A 223 12.66 9.68 22.49
CA SER A 223 12.32 9.27 23.87
C SER A 223 10.82 9.36 24.15
N SER A 224 10.10 10.18 23.41
CA SER A 224 8.64 10.28 23.40
C SER A 224 8.13 10.30 21.96
N TRP A 225 6.91 9.84 21.74
CA TRP A 225 6.27 9.85 20.46
C TRP A 225 6.12 11.27 19.90
N ASP A 226 6.52 11.47 18.66
CA ASP A 226 6.36 12.73 17.93
C ASP A 226 5.33 12.53 16.79
N PRO A 227 4.10 13.07 16.95
CA PRO A 227 3.00 12.81 16.00
C PRO A 227 3.14 13.53 14.65
N ARG A 228 4.05 14.48 14.48
CA ARG A 228 4.30 15.22 13.22
C ARG A 228 2.98 15.52 12.46
N SER A 229 2.92 15.06 11.21
CA SER A 229 1.75 15.24 10.35
C SER A 229 0.81 14.02 10.29
N LEU A 230 0.84 13.11 11.27
CA LEU A 230 0.00 11.90 11.27
C LEU A 230 -1.49 12.21 11.14
N SER A 231 -1.96 13.35 11.65
CA SER A 231 -3.36 13.74 11.53
C SER A 231 -3.79 13.91 10.07
N GLY A 232 -5.03 13.55 9.75
CA GLY A 232 -5.58 13.64 8.40
C GLY A 232 -5.75 15.07 7.86
N THR A 233 -5.46 16.10 8.67
CA THR A 233 -5.60 17.52 8.29
C THR A 233 -4.26 18.25 8.16
N SER A 234 -3.22 17.75 8.83
CA SER A 234 -1.89 18.37 8.81
C SER A 234 -1.22 18.11 7.47
N ARG A 235 -0.59 19.14 6.88
CA ARG A 235 0.15 19.07 5.61
C ARG A 235 -0.63 18.43 4.46
N LEU A 236 -1.93 18.69 4.39
CA LEU A 236 -2.82 18.02 3.44
C LEU A 236 -2.41 18.30 1.98
N GLU A 237 -2.00 19.54 1.67
CA GLU A 237 -1.54 19.90 0.31
C GLU A 237 -0.28 19.12 -0.11
N ASP A 238 0.66 18.87 0.81
CA ASP A 238 1.84 18.05 0.50
C ASP A 238 1.43 16.59 0.25
N LYS A 239 0.52 16.06 1.07
CA LYS A 239 -0.01 14.70 0.89
C LYS A 239 -0.80 14.54 -0.41
N GLU A 240 -1.53 15.59 -0.85
CA GLU A 240 -2.20 15.61 -2.17
C GLU A 240 -1.18 15.52 -3.31
N LYS A 241 -0.10 16.30 -3.25
CA LYS A 241 1.00 16.22 -4.22
C LYS A 241 1.66 14.85 -4.23
N ILE A 242 1.92 14.26 -3.04
CA ILE A 242 2.47 12.92 -2.91
C ILE A 242 1.52 11.87 -3.50
N ALA A 243 0.20 12.02 -3.31
CA ALA A 243 -0.78 11.11 -3.88
C ALA A 243 -0.77 11.13 -5.42
N LEU A 244 -0.55 12.29 -6.03
CA LEU A 244 -0.45 12.40 -7.49
C LEU A 244 0.78 11.68 -8.07
N LEU A 245 1.85 11.47 -7.29
CA LEU A 245 3.01 10.68 -7.72
C LEU A 245 2.64 9.21 -8.01
N ALA A 246 1.61 8.67 -7.34
CA ALA A 246 1.10 7.34 -7.66
C ALA A 246 0.51 7.28 -9.08
N PHE A 247 -0.17 8.34 -9.51
CA PHE A 247 -0.70 8.45 -10.87
C PHE A 247 0.38 8.73 -11.91
N GLU A 248 1.40 9.54 -11.57
CA GLU A 248 2.58 9.71 -12.45
C GLU A 248 3.28 8.37 -12.68
N LEU A 249 3.46 7.55 -11.63
CA LEU A 249 3.98 6.20 -11.80
C LEU A 249 3.05 5.34 -12.66
N ALA A 250 1.74 5.37 -12.40
CA ALA A 250 0.76 4.60 -13.16
C ALA A 250 0.79 4.95 -14.66
N CYS A 251 0.85 6.24 -15.01
CA CYS A 251 1.00 6.69 -16.39
C CYS A 251 2.29 6.17 -17.02
N LYS A 252 3.41 6.29 -16.33
CA LYS A 252 4.70 5.80 -16.83
C LYS A 252 4.70 4.30 -17.10
N ILE A 253 4.02 3.52 -16.27
CA ILE A 253 3.87 2.07 -16.47
C ILE A 253 2.99 1.79 -17.71
N GLU A 254 1.89 2.51 -17.90
CA GLU A 254 1.03 2.32 -19.09
C GLU A 254 1.75 2.74 -20.38
N GLU A 255 2.50 3.83 -20.39
CA GLU A 255 3.32 4.27 -21.52
C GLU A 255 4.40 3.23 -21.89
N GLY A 256 5.06 2.62 -20.90
CA GLY A 256 6.07 1.57 -21.11
C GLY A 256 5.52 0.28 -21.72
N LYS A 257 4.20 0.05 -21.71
CA LYS A 257 3.55 -1.09 -22.38
C LYS A 257 3.32 -0.84 -23.87
N LEU A 258 3.38 0.42 -24.31
CA LEU A 258 3.14 0.80 -25.72
C LEU A 258 4.42 0.77 -26.56
N CYS A 259 5.57 0.55 -25.93
CA CYS A 259 6.89 0.38 -26.57
C CYS A 259 7.28 -1.09 -26.61
#